data_24a80b50a09b64043110eff780be1095
#
_entry.id   24a80b50a09b64043110eff780be1095
#
_cell.length_a   1.000
_cell.length_b   1.000
_cell.length_c   1.000
_cell.angle_alpha   90.00
_cell.angle_beta   90.00
_cell.angle_gamma   90.00
#
_symmetry.space_group_name_H-M   'P 1'
#
loop_
_entity.id
_entity.type
_entity.pdbx_description
1 polymer ?
#
loop_
_entity_poly.entity_id
_entity_poly.type
_entity_poly.pdbx_seq_one_letter_code
_entity_poly.pdbx_strand_id
1 'polypeptide(L)'
;MYFGRHKSLNVLLKAIVAVAILTFITAHIQPAFAEGLLAKIKQEKKLVVGTEAALEPMEFVENGKIVGYGKDLLDIIAADLGVELVQYDLPFQGIIPGLLAKKFDFVATSVAPNEERIKKVAYTLPIAAVNYDIVVLAKNEDIKSQYDLNGKVVATQLASAPQPVLEKFNDELKAKGGSGYKQLALYQAFPETYIALANGQVDAICIATISFAALNKKRPGVYKVIGSIGESVWLCWLTRPQDLDVRDYINSMIIKLRDSGKLYELQKKWLGTVQKIPDGGHLPPGAF
;
A
#
# COMPACT_ATOMS: atom_id res chain seq x y z
N MET A 1 48.67 47.47 -56.09
CA MET A 1 48.68 46.13 -55.46
C MET A 1 48.18 46.20 -53.98
N TYR A 2 46.87 46.45 -53.76
CA TYR A 2 46.33 46.55 -52.42
C TYR A 2 44.84 46.11 -52.32
N PHE A 3 44.51 44.94 -52.85
CA PHE A 3 43.09 44.48 -52.80
C PHE A 3 42.89 43.07 -52.23
N GLY A 4 43.90 42.41 -51.63
CA GLY A 4 43.81 41.02 -51.23
C GLY A 4 43.66 40.77 -49.69
N ARG A 5 43.91 41.75 -48.83
CA ARG A 5 44.09 41.51 -47.41
C ARG A 5 42.80 41.60 -46.56
N HIS A 6 41.75 42.27 -47.03
CA HIS A 6 40.50 42.41 -46.27
C HIS A 6 39.54 41.22 -46.38
N LYS A 7 39.61 40.39 -47.45
CA LYS A 7 38.76 39.23 -47.57
C LYS A 7 39.14 38.07 -46.66
N SER A 8 40.44 37.86 -46.42
CA SER A 8 40.95 36.81 -45.55
C SER A 8 40.66 37.05 -44.05
N LEU A 9 40.71 38.33 -43.61
CA LEU A 9 40.43 38.68 -42.21
C LEU A 9 38.95 38.48 -41.84
N ASN A 10 38.03 38.78 -42.76
CA ASN A 10 36.58 38.57 -42.53
C ASN A 10 36.19 37.08 -42.55
N VAL A 11 36.88 36.25 -43.30
CA VAL A 11 36.67 34.79 -43.27
C VAL A 11 37.18 34.17 -41.95
N LEU A 12 38.36 34.62 -41.50
CA LEU A 12 38.94 34.18 -40.25
C LEU A 12 38.09 34.61 -39.04
N LEU A 13 37.56 35.84 -39.02
CA LEU A 13 36.69 36.33 -37.96
C LEU A 13 35.35 35.59 -37.89
N LYS A 14 34.76 35.26 -39.05
CA LYS A 14 33.52 34.45 -39.13
C LYS A 14 33.74 33.02 -38.71
N ALA A 15 34.90 32.43 -38.97
CA ALA A 15 35.26 31.09 -38.53
C ALA A 15 35.46 31.03 -36.99
N ILE A 16 36.10 32.06 -36.40
CA ILE A 16 36.29 32.13 -34.94
C ILE A 16 34.96 32.32 -34.21
N VAL A 17 34.06 33.15 -34.75
CA VAL A 17 32.73 33.36 -34.18
C VAL A 17 31.88 32.09 -34.29
N ALA A 18 31.94 31.34 -35.38
CA ALA A 18 31.22 30.07 -35.55
C ALA A 18 31.74 28.99 -34.59
N VAL A 19 33.05 28.90 -34.35
CA VAL A 19 33.66 27.96 -33.41
C VAL A 19 33.30 28.35 -31.97
N ALA A 20 33.27 29.65 -31.62
CA ALA A 20 32.87 30.13 -30.31
C ALA A 20 31.38 29.86 -30.00
N ILE A 21 30.49 29.96 -30.99
CA ILE A 21 29.08 29.62 -30.86
C ILE A 21 28.89 28.11 -30.70
N LEU A 22 29.64 27.29 -31.44
CA LEU A 22 29.58 25.84 -31.34
C LEU A 22 30.07 25.32 -29.97
N THR A 23 31.13 25.92 -29.41
CA THR A 23 31.63 25.58 -28.06
C THR A 23 30.71 26.05 -26.96
N PHE A 24 29.93 27.13 -27.15
CA PHE A 24 28.95 27.59 -26.12
C PHE A 24 27.69 26.72 -26.10
N ILE A 25 27.32 26.09 -27.24
CA ILE A 25 26.14 25.17 -27.30
C ILE A 25 26.47 23.82 -26.67
N THR A 26 27.70 23.33 -26.74
CA THR A 26 28.10 22.04 -26.14
C THR A 26 28.30 22.08 -24.62
N ALA A 27 28.48 23.26 -24.03
CA ALA A 27 28.73 23.41 -22.60
C ALA A 27 27.44 23.30 -21.72
N HIS A 28 26.26 23.20 -22.34
CA HIS A 28 24.98 23.19 -21.58
C HIS A 28 24.15 21.92 -21.78
N ILE A 29 24.68 20.90 -22.47
CA ILE A 29 24.10 19.55 -22.42
C ILE A 29 24.72 18.81 -21.23
N GLN A 30 24.40 19.26 -20.03
CA GLN A 30 24.45 18.34 -18.88
C GLN A 30 23.40 17.27 -19.17
N PRO A 31 23.74 15.96 -19.17
CA PRO A 31 22.72 14.95 -19.13
C PRO A 31 21.91 15.26 -17.85
N ALA A 32 20.67 15.69 -18.03
CA ALA A 32 19.71 15.70 -16.94
C ALA A 32 19.57 14.23 -16.53
N PHE A 33 20.40 13.76 -15.63
CA PHE A 33 20.06 12.58 -14.88
C PHE A 33 18.71 12.93 -14.28
N ALA A 34 17.68 12.23 -14.70
CA ALA A 34 16.35 12.40 -14.15
C ALA A 34 16.54 12.23 -12.63
N GLU A 35 16.43 13.34 -11.89
CA GLU A 35 16.49 13.28 -10.44
C GLU A 35 15.44 12.26 -10.01
N GLY A 36 15.83 11.33 -9.13
CA GLY A 36 14.90 10.32 -8.63
C GLY A 36 13.70 10.99 -7.96
N LEU A 37 12.61 10.28 -7.83
CA LEU A 37 11.38 10.80 -7.24
C LEU A 37 11.61 11.35 -5.82
N LEU A 38 12.48 10.73 -5.03
CA LEU A 38 12.83 11.21 -3.69
C LEU A 38 13.47 12.61 -3.69
N ALA A 39 14.35 12.89 -4.67
CA ALA A 39 14.96 14.20 -4.82
C ALA A 39 13.91 15.26 -5.18
N LYS A 40 12.99 14.93 -6.10
CA LYS A 40 11.84 15.78 -6.46
C LYS A 40 10.96 16.10 -5.25
N ILE A 41 10.57 15.10 -4.44
CA ILE A 41 9.77 15.28 -3.22
C ILE A 41 10.47 16.25 -2.26
N LYS A 42 11.78 16.11 -2.06
CA LYS A 42 12.57 17.00 -1.19
C LYS A 42 12.66 18.41 -1.73
N GLN A 43 12.80 18.60 -3.03
CA GLN A 43 12.87 19.89 -3.69
C GLN A 43 11.52 20.62 -3.63
N GLU A 44 10.43 19.92 -3.94
CA GLU A 44 9.07 20.47 -3.91
C GLU A 44 8.52 20.65 -2.49
N LYS A 45 9.21 20.11 -1.48
CA LYS A 45 8.78 20.13 -0.07
C LYS A 45 7.40 19.55 0.14
N LYS A 46 7.03 18.59 -0.70
CA LYS A 46 5.68 17.99 -0.72
C LYS A 46 5.75 16.50 -1.00
N LEU A 47 5.04 15.72 -0.17
CA LEU A 47 4.84 14.29 -0.32
C LEU A 47 3.36 14.01 -0.51
N VAL A 48 2.99 13.44 -1.66
CA VAL A 48 1.61 13.11 -2.00
C VAL A 48 1.44 11.60 -1.92
N VAL A 49 0.49 11.12 -1.11
CA VAL A 49 0.27 9.69 -0.91
C VAL A 49 -1.18 9.30 -1.17
N GLY A 50 -1.37 8.10 -1.70
CA GLY A 50 -2.68 7.46 -1.78
C GLY A 50 -2.90 6.52 -0.60
N THR A 51 -4.05 6.62 0.03
CA THR A 51 -4.45 5.80 1.17
C THR A 51 -5.89 5.35 0.99
N GLU A 52 -6.23 4.15 1.43
CA GLU A 52 -7.60 3.78 1.76
C GLU A 52 -7.75 3.88 3.28
N ALA A 53 -8.54 4.82 3.75
CA ALA A 53 -8.74 5.06 5.18
C ALA A 53 -9.97 4.30 5.72
N ALA A 54 -10.02 2.99 5.49
CA ALA A 54 -11.13 2.11 5.89
C ALA A 54 -10.67 0.79 6.56
N LEU A 55 -9.38 0.68 6.92
CA LEU A 55 -8.80 -0.52 7.55
C LEU A 55 -8.35 -0.23 8.99
N GLU A 56 -9.29 -0.10 9.91
CA GLU A 56 -8.96 0.06 11.33
C GLU A 56 -8.29 -1.23 11.89
N PRO A 57 -7.20 -1.12 12.67
CA PRO A 57 -6.56 0.09 13.23
C PRO A 57 -5.37 0.62 12.41
N MET A 58 -5.22 0.20 11.16
CA MET A 58 -4.09 0.58 10.29
C MET A 58 -4.21 2.02 9.80
N GLU A 59 -5.13 2.26 8.85
CA GLU A 59 -5.49 3.56 8.31
C GLU A 59 -7.02 3.68 8.29
N PHE A 60 -7.59 4.64 9.03
CA PHE A 60 -9.05 4.82 9.08
C PHE A 60 -9.43 6.26 9.40
N VAL A 61 -10.69 6.61 9.11
CA VAL A 61 -11.21 7.94 9.43
C VAL A 61 -11.83 7.95 10.83
N GLU A 62 -11.36 8.86 11.68
CA GLU A 62 -11.94 9.18 12.98
C GLU A 62 -12.09 10.70 13.11
N ASN A 63 -13.30 11.16 13.42
CA ASN A 63 -13.63 12.61 13.55
C ASN A 63 -13.21 13.43 12.31
N GLY A 64 -13.40 12.87 11.10
CA GLY A 64 -13.08 13.50 9.83
C GLY A 64 -11.58 13.59 9.49
N LYS A 65 -10.74 12.88 10.24
CA LYS A 65 -9.28 12.83 10.00
C LYS A 65 -8.82 11.39 9.80
N ILE A 66 -7.84 11.20 8.95
CA ILE A 66 -7.16 9.91 8.82
C ILE A 66 -6.27 9.72 10.06
N VAL A 67 -6.43 8.60 10.73
CA VAL A 67 -5.66 8.19 11.91
C VAL A 67 -5.27 6.71 11.79
N GLY A 68 -4.50 6.20 12.73
CA GLY A 68 -4.14 4.78 12.81
C GLY A 68 -2.64 4.55 12.84
N TYR A 69 -2.28 3.27 12.88
CA TYR A 69 -0.89 2.83 12.96
C TYR A 69 -0.05 3.33 11.76
N GLY A 70 -0.54 3.10 10.55
CA GLY A 70 0.14 3.52 9.32
C GLY A 70 0.19 5.05 9.20
N LYS A 71 -0.84 5.77 9.69
CA LYS A 71 -0.82 7.24 9.71
C LYS A 71 0.26 7.80 10.63
N ASP A 72 0.36 7.28 11.87
CA ASP A 72 1.41 7.72 12.81
C ASP A 72 2.82 7.45 12.23
N LEU A 73 3.01 6.30 11.56
CA LEU A 73 4.26 5.95 10.90
C LEU A 73 4.57 6.90 9.74
N LEU A 74 3.56 7.20 8.91
CA LEU A 74 3.68 8.12 7.77
C LEU A 74 4.03 9.54 8.21
N ASP A 75 3.44 10.02 9.31
CA ASP A 75 3.72 11.35 9.84
C ASP A 75 5.19 11.48 10.29
N ILE A 76 5.74 10.44 10.90
CA ILE A 76 7.16 10.42 11.28
C ILE A 76 8.06 10.48 10.04
N ILE A 77 7.71 9.74 8.98
CA ILE A 77 8.47 9.73 7.72
C ILE A 77 8.41 11.09 7.02
N ALA A 78 7.23 11.71 6.94
CA ALA A 78 7.08 13.05 6.36
C ALA A 78 7.84 14.13 7.15
N ALA A 79 7.83 14.03 8.49
CA ALA A 79 8.58 14.92 9.36
C ALA A 79 10.11 14.75 9.18
N ASP A 80 10.62 13.52 9.05
CA ASP A 80 12.05 13.25 8.78
C ASP A 80 12.49 13.81 7.41
N LEU A 81 11.60 13.75 6.40
CA LEU A 81 11.83 14.39 5.08
C LEU A 81 11.77 15.91 5.13
N GLY A 82 11.12 16.49 6.14
CA GLY A 82 10.88 17.94 6.24
C GLY A 82 9.96 18.46 5.13
N VAL A 83 8.89 17.71 4.80
CA VAL A 83 7.96 18.01 3.70
C VAL A 83 6.51 18.08 4.20
N GLU A 84 5.68 18.82 3.47
CA GLU A 84 4.23 18.79 3.65
C GLU A 84 3.67 17.42 3.18
N LEU A 85 2.84 16.80 4.02
CA LEU A 85 2.14 15.56 3.68
C LEU A 85 0.75 15.88 3.11
N VAL A 86 0.50 15.45 1.88
CA VAL A 86 -0.82 15.44 1.26
C VAL A 86 -1.27 14.00 1.10
N GLN A 87 -2.37 13.64 1.77
CA GLN A 87 -2.88 12.28 1.79
C GLN A 87 -4.27 12.24 1.17
N TYR A 88 -4.42 11.46 0.09
CA TYR A 88 -5.69 11.22 -0.59
C TYR A 88 -6.31 9.92 -0.08
N ASP A 89 -7.56 10.01 0.38
CA ASP A 89 -8.38 8.84 0.70
C ASP A 89 -9.14 8.39 -0.55
N LEU A 90 -8.97 7.13 -0.95
CA LEU A 90 -9.62 6.56 -2.13
C LEU A 90 -10.02 5.10 -1.89
N PRO A 91 -11.02 4.59 -2.63
CA PRO A 91 -11.40 3.17 -2.58
C PRO A 91 -10.20 2.27 -2.93
N PHE A 92 -10.09 1.14 -2.23
CA PHE A 92 -8.94 0.22 -2.33
C PHE A 92 -8.63 -0.22 -3.77
N GLN A 93 -9.66 -0.52 -4.59
CA GLN A 93 -9.47 -0.90 -5.99
C GLN A 93 -8.84 0.20 -6.86
N GLY A 94 -8.88 1.45 -6.42
CA GLY A 94 -8.28 2.61 -7.09
C GLY A 94 -6.81 2.88 -6.74
N ILE A 95 -6.29 2.25 -5.67
CA ILE A 95 -4.96 2.55 -5.11
C ILE A 95 -3.83 2.22 -6.10
N ILE A 96 -3.74 0.98 -6.59
CA ILE A 96 -2.68 0.58 -7.53
C ILE A 96 -2.82 1.28 -8.88
N PRO A 97 -4.00 1.35 -9.52
CA PRO A 97 -4.18 2.15 -10.72
C PRO A 97 -3.79 3.63 -10.54
N GLY A 98 -4.13 4.25 -9.43
CA GLY A 98 -3.76 5.63 -9.11
C GLY A 98 -2.24 5.82 -8.98
N LEU A 99 -1.54 4.88 -8.34
CA LEU A 99 -0.08 4.86 -8.22
C LEU A 99 0.58 4.79 -9.61
N LEU A 100 0.15 3.84 -10.44
CA LEU A 100 0.71 3.64 -11.79
C LEU A 100 0.43 4.83 -12.71
N ALA A 101 -0.72 5.50 -12.53
CA ALA A 101 -1.07 6.75 -13.21
C ALA A 101 -0.37 8.00 -12.63
N LYS A 102 0.55 7.83 -11.68
CA LYS A 102 1.32 8.91 -11.03
C LYS A 102 0.46 9.99 -10.35
N LYS A 103 -0.74 9.62 -9.85
CA LYS A 103 -1.60 10.54 -9.12
C LYS A 103 -1.06 10.89 -7.73
N PHE A 104 -0.17 10.07 -7.22
CA PHE A 104 0.55 10.25 -5.95
C PHE A 104 1.93 9.59 -6.03
N ASP A 105 2.81 9.92 -5.09
CA ASP A 105 4.20 9.49 -5.10
C ASP A 105 4.35 8.03 -4.69
N PHE A 106 3.64 7.62 -3.64
CA PHE A 106 3.57 6.23 -3.21
C PHE A 106 2.22 5.92 -2.52
N VAL A 107 2.00 4.67 -2.17
CA VAL A 107 0.80 4.18 -1.47
C VAL A 107 1.14 3.92 -0.02
N ALA A 108 0.54 4.70 0.88
CA ALA A 108 0.57 4.47 2.33
C ALA A 108 -0.75 3.83 2.78
N THR A 109 -1.02 2.66 2.24
CA THR A 109 -2.12 1.75 2.61
C THR A 109 -1.54 0.37 2.83
N SER A 110 -2.05 -0.33 3.82
CA SER A 110 -1.64 -1.68 4.20
C SER A 110 -2.05 -2.71 3.13
N VAL A 111 -1.12 -3.08 2.26
CA VAL A 111 -1.36 -3.99 1.13
C VAL A 111 -0.56 -5.28 1.30
N ALA A 112 -1.27 -6.42 1.28
CA ALA A 112 -0.62 -7.72 1.23
C ALA A 112 -0.11 -8.04 -0.19
N PRO A 113 1.11 -8.62 -0.33
CA PRO A 113 1.63 -9.09 -1.60
C PRO A 113 0.79 -10.25 -2.14
N ASN A 114 0.64 -10.31 -3.46
CA ASN A 114 0.16 -11.48 -4.18
C ASN A 114 0.83 -11.56 -5.56
N GLU A 115 0.66 -12.69 -6.25
CA GLU A 115 1.32 -12.99 -7.53
C GLU A 115 1.04 -11.97 -8.65
N GLU A 116 -0.12 -11.32 -8.64
CA GLU A 116 -0.45 -10.31 -9.65
C GLU A 116 0.16 -8.94 -9.32
N ARG A 117 0.09 -8.56 -8.04
CA ARG A 117 0.53 -7.24 -7.59
C ARG A 117 2.05 -7.10 -7.65
N ILE A 118 2.80 -8.15 -7.26
CA ILE A 118 4.28 -8.14 -7.29
C ILE A 118 4.86 -7.92 -8.69
N LYS A 119 4.09 -8.16 -9.75
CA LYS A 119 4.48 -7.90 -11.14
C LYS A 119 4.26 -6.43 -11.59
N LYS A 120 3.54 -5.66 -10.78
CA LYS A 120 3.08 -4.30 -11.15
C LYS A 120 3.67 -3.21 -10.27
N VAL A 121 3.98 -3.52 -9.03
CA VAL A 121 4.41 -2.56 -8.00
C VAL A 121 5.54 -3.10 -7.15
N ALA A 122 6.37 -2.22 -6.62
CA ALA A 122 7.40 -2.55 -5.65
C ALA A 122 6.85 -2.40 -4.22
N TYR A 123 7.29 -3.28 -3.33
CA TYR A 123 6.86 -3.34 -1.94
C TYR A 123 7.94 -2.82 -1.01
N THR A 124 7.54 -2.12 0.04
CA THR A 124 8.41 -1.78 1.18
C THR A 124 8.67 -3.00 2.06
N LEU A 125 9.54 -2.86 3.04
CA LEU A 125 9.54 -3.75 4.20
C LEU A 125 8.15 -3.76 4.85
N PRO A 126 7.76 -4.87 5.47
CA PRO A 126 6.45 -4.97 6.09
C PRO A 126 6.38 -4.07 7.34
N ILE A 127 5.16 -3.63 7.63
CA ILE A 127 4.85 -2.85 8.83
C ILE A 127 4.04 -3.64 9.85
N ALA A 128 3.32 -4.69 9.42
CA ALA A 128 2.56 -5.60 10.25
C ALA A 128 2.38 -6.97 9.57
N ALA A 129 1.93 -7.96 10.33
CA ALA A 129 1.43 -9.24 9.81
C ALA A 129 -0.02 -9.47 10.25
N VAL A 130 -0.80 -10.15 9.42
CA VAL A 130 -2.19 -10.49 9.70
C VAL A 130 -2.55 -11.90 9.23
N ASN A 131 -3.53 -12.50 9.90
CA ASN A 131 -4.29 -13.63 9.40
C ASN A 131 -5.66 -13.12 8.92
N TYR A 132 -6.41 -13.96 8.23
CA TYR A 132 -7.77 -13.67 7.81
C TYR A 132 -8.75 -14.53 8.59
N ASP A 133 -9.56 -13.87 9.42
CA ASP A 133 -10.54 -14.50 10.28
C ASP A 133 -11.91 -14.51 9.62
N ILE A 134 -12.61 -15.64 9.75
CA ILE A 134 -14.01 -15.75 9.45
C ILE A 134 -14.79 -15.35 10.69
N VAL A 135 -15.59 -14.30 10.54
CA VAL A 135 -16.35 -13.68 11.62
C VAL A 135 -17.85 -13.81 11.34
N VAL A 136 -18.58 -14.19 12.38
CA VAL A 136 -20.04 -14.30 12.38
C VAL A 136 -20.64 -13.52 13.55
N LEU A 137 -21.96 -13.31 13.57
CA LEU A 137 -22.64 -12.81 14.77
C LEU A 137 -22.46 -13.78 15.92
N ALA A 138 -22.19 -13.30 17.12
CA ALA A 138 -21.99 -14.12 18.31
C ALA A 138 -23.19 -15.05 18.61
N LYS A 139 -24.41 -14.57 18.31
CA LYS A 139 -25.66 -15.33 18.46
C LYS A 139 -25.89 -16.42 17.39
N ASN A 140 -25.03 -16.50 16.36
CA ASN A 140 -25.17 -17.52 15.32
C ASN A 140 -24.71 -18.87 15.88
N GLU A 141 -25.61 -19.85 15.96
CA GLU A 141 -25.36 -21.21 16.43
C GLU A 141 -25.18 -22.23 15.29
N ASP A 142 -25.45 -21.82 14.04
CA ASP A 142 -25.43 -22.72 12.86
C ASP A 142 -24.05 -22.83 12.23
N ILE A 143 -23.23 -21.78 12.40
CA ILE A 143 -21.88 -21.68 11.80
C ILE A 143 -20.86 -21.74 12.94
N LYS A 144 -20.21 -22.89 13.12
CA LYS A 144 -19.25 -23.16 14.21
C LYS A 144 -17.81 -23.22 13.73
N SER A 145 -17.61 -23.41 12.42
CA SER A 145 -16.31 -23.46 11.77
C SER A 145 -16.37 -22.90 10.34
N GLN A 146 -15.23 -22.64 9.73
CA GLN A 146 -15.16 -22.23 8.33
C GLN A 146 -15.73 -23.27 7.35
N TYR A 147 -15.84 -24.54 7.75
CA TYR A 147 -16.41 -25.60 6.90
C TYR A 147 -17.94 -25.56 6.85
N ASP A 148 -18.60 -24.86 7.76
CA ASP A 148 -20.07 -24.69 7.79
C ASP A 148 -20.55 -23.58 6.85
N LEU A 149 -19.64 -23.02 6.03
CA LEU A 149 -19.96 -21.94 5.07
C LEU A 149 -20.63 -22.44 3.79
N ASN A 150 -20.83 -23.75 3.63
CA ASN A 150 -21.61 -24.29 2.50
C ASN A 150 -23.04 -23.72 2.49
N GLY A 151 -23.46 -23.20 1.31
CA GLY A 151 -24.77 -22.58 1.14
C GLY A 151 -24.96 -21.22 1.82
N LYS A 152 -23.92 -20.64 2.43
CA LYS A 152 -23.96 -19.33 3.12
C LYS A 152 -23.55 -18.18 2.22
N VAL A 153 -23.98 -16.98 2.58
CA VAL A 153 -23.51 -15.73 1.97
C VAL A 153 -22.29 -15.24 2.78
N VAL A 154 -21.14 -15.26 2.14
CA VAL A 154 -19.87 -14.83 2.73
C VAL A 154 -19.44 -13.51 2.11
N ALA A 155 -18.93 -12.57 2.89
CA ALA A 155 -18.53 -11.27 2.35
C ALA A 155 -17.10 -10.88 2.72
N THR A 156 -16.52 -10.05 1.86
CA THR A 156 -15.27 -9.31 2.11
C THR A 156 -15.22 -8.05 1.25
N GLN A 157 -14.11 -7.31 1.32
CA GLN A 157 -13.92 -6.14 0.46
C GLN A 157 -13.45 -6.55 -0.93
N LEU A 158 -13.98 -5.86 -1.95
CA LEU A 158 -13.62 -6.00 -3.36
C LEU A 158 -12.13 -5.70 -3.59
N ALA A 159 -11.48 -6.54 -4.37
CA ALA A 159 -10.05 -6.46 -4.69
C ALA A 159 -9.08 -6.54 -3.49
N SER A 160 -9.59 -6.80 -2.28
CA SER A 160 -8.76 -7.00 -1.08
C SER A 160 -8.02 -8.34 -1.12
N ALA A 161 -7.05 -8.53 -0.22
CA ALA A 161 -6.30 -9.78 -0.15
C ALA A 161 -7.13 -10.99 0.32
N PRO A 162 -8.11 -10.89 1.23
CA PRO A 162 -9.01 -12.01 1.56
C PRO A 162 -9.89 -12.50 0.40
N GLN A 163 -10.17 -11.67 -0.62
CA GLN A 163 -11.03 -12.12 -1.73
C GLN A 163 -10.51 -13.38 -2.42
N PRO A 164 -9.29 -13.42 -3.01
CA PRO A 164 -8.81 -14.65 -3.66
C PRO A 164 -8.63 -15.82 -2.69
N VAL A 165 -8.38 -15.56 -1.40
CA VAL A 165 -8.32 -16.61 -0.37
C VAL A 165 -9.69 -17.23 -0.15
N LEU A 166 -10.76 -16.43 -0.11
CA LEU A 166 -12.15 -16.92 -0.03
C LEU A 166 -12.57 -17.68 -1.29
N GLU A 167 -12.18 -17.19 -2.47
CA GLU A 167 -12.45 -17.88 -3.74
C GLU A 167 -11.83 -19.28 -3.74
N LYS A 168 -10.55 -19.37 -3.37
CA LYS A 168 -9.85 -20.66 -3.25
C LYS A 168 -10.50 -21.57 -2.20
N PHE A 169 -10.85 -21.02 -1.03
CA PHE A 169 -11.50 -21.80 0.02
C PHE A 169 -12.91 -22.30 -0.40
N ASN A 170 -13.66 -21.52 -1.18
CA ASN A 170 -14.91 -21.95 -1.78
C ASN A 170 -14.72 -23.18 -2.69
N ASP A 171 -13.66 -23.19 -3.50
CA ASP A 171 -13.34 -24.34 -4.36
C ASP A 171 -12.90 -25.56 -3.53
N GLU A 172 -12.19 -25.34 -2.42
CA GLU A 172 -11.86 -26.43 -1.47
C GLU A 172 -13.12 -27.03 -0.82
N LEU A 173 -14.12 -26.22 -0.45
CA LEU A 173 -15.40 -26.71 0.07
C LEU A 173 -16.11 -27.61 -0.95
N LYS A 174 -16.14 -27.19 -2.22
CA LYS A 174 -16.74 -28.00 -3.33
C LYS A 174 -15.96 -29.28 -3.56
N ALA A 175 -14.63 -29.22 -3.58
CA ALA A 175 -13.77 -30.40 -3.75
C ALA A 175 -13.96 -31.44 -2.64
N LYS A 176 -14.37 -31.03 -1.44
CA LYS A 176 -14.71 -31.90 -0.31
C LYS A 176 -16.16 -32.38 -0.34
N GLY A 177 -16.90 -32.19 -1.47
CA GLY A 177 -18.28 -32.62 -1.65
C GLY A 177 -19.35 -31.65 -1.12
N GLY A 178 -18.96 -30.45 -0.69
CA GLY A 178 -19.89 -29.40 -0.29
C GLY A 178 -20.47 -28.64 -1.49
N SER A 179 -21.45 -27.77 -1.22
CA SER A 179 -22.06 -26.90 -2.26
C SER A 179 -21.20 -25.66 -2.57
N GLY A 180 -20.22 -25.35 -1.74
CA GLY A 180 -19.56 -24.05 -1.70
C GLY A 180 -20.48 -22.95 -1.15
N TYR A 181 -20.05 -21.70 -1.24
CA TYR A 181 -20.86 -20.56 -0.83
C TYR A 181 -22.13 -20.44 -1.69
N LYS A 182 -23.23 -19.96 -1.09
CA LYS A 182 -24.36 -19.46 -1.87
C LYS A 182 -23.96 -18.22 -2.69
N GLN A 183 -23.16 -17.34 -2.08
CA GLN A 183 -22.66 -16.14 -2.72
C GLN A 183 -21.40 -15.64 -1.99
N LEU A 184 -20.41 -15.16 -2.75
CA LEU A 184 -19.35 -14.29 -2.25
C LEU A 184 -19.76 -12.84 -2.56
N ALA A 185 -20.19 -12.10 -1.52
CA ALA A 185 -20.61 -10.72 -1.63
C ALA A 185 -19.38 -9.79 -1.45
N LEU A 186 -19.14 -8.92 -2.42
CA LEU A 186 -17.99 -8.02 -2.43
C LEU A 186 -18.46 -6.57 -2.20
N TYR A 187 -17.93 -5.93 -1.17
CA TYR A 187 -18.24 -4.56 -0.77
C TYR A 187 -17.08 -3.62 -1.11
N GLN A 188 -17.37 -2.31 -1.22
CA GLN A 188 -16.34 -1.33 -1.56
C GLN A 188 -15.32 -1.14 -0.44
N ALA A 189 -15.75 -1.23 0.82
CA ALA A 189 -14.91 -1.06 2.00
C ALA A 189 -15.28 -2.06 3.11
N PHE A 190 -14.32 -2.40 3.97
CA PHE A 190 -14.56 -3.33 5.09
C PHE A 190 -15.67 -2.89 6.05
N PRO A 191 -15.83 -1.61 6.43
CA PRO A 191 -16.93 -1.20 7.30
C PRO A 191 -18.33 -1.56 6.77
N GLU A 192 -18.51 -1.60 5.44
CA GLU A 192 -19.78 -2.01 4.83
C GLU A 192 -20.09 -3.49 5.10
N THR A 193 -19.06 -4.35 5.13
CA THR A 193 -19.22 -5.77 5.47
C THR A 193 -19.69 -5.96 6.91
N TYR A 194 -19.21 -5.11 7.84
CA TYR A 194 -19.62 -5.15 9.25
C TYR A 194 -21.09 -4.80 9.42
N ILE A 195 -21.55 -3.79 8.66
CA ILE A 195 -22.96 -3.38 8.63
C ILE A 195 -23.82 -4.50 8.02
N ALA A 196 -23.38 -5.09 6.91
CA ALA A 196 -24.10 -6.17 6.25
C ALA A 196 -24.24 -7.40 7.17
N LEU A 197 -23.19 -7.77 7.91
CA LEU A 197 -23.23 -8.86 8.89
C LEU A 197 -24.18 -8.53 10.05
N ALA A 198 -24.08 -7.31 10.61
CA ALA A 198 -24.94 -6.87 11.72
C ALA A 198 -26.44 -6.90 11.35
N ASN A 199 -26.76 -6.56 10.10
CA ASN A 199 -28.12 -6.55 9.56
C ASN A 199 -28.62 -7.92 9.04
N GLY A 200 -27.76 -8.97 9.08
CA GLY A 200 -28.11 -10.30 8.58
C GLY A 200 -28.22 -10.39 7.05
N GLN A 201 -27.65 -9.45 6.32
CA GLN A 201 -27.57 -9.48 4.84
C GLN A 201 -26.54 -10.50 4.35
N VAL A 202 -25.55 -10.79 5.19
CA VAL A 202 -24.54 -11.84 4.98
C VAL A 202 -24.44 -12.71 6.24
N ASP A 203 -24.03 -13.96 6.07
CA ASP A 203 -23.93 -14.92 7.16
C ASP A 203 -22.58 -14.85 7.86
N ALA A 204 -21.53 -14.54 7.09
CA ALA A 204 -20.15 -14.43 7.58
C ALA A 204 -19.37 -13.37 6.80
N ILE A 205 -18.33 -12.82 7.43
CA ILE A 205 -17.36 -11.93 6.76
C ILE A 205 -15.94 -12.48 6.96
N CYS A 206 -15.06 -12.16 6.02
CA CYS A 206 -13.63 -12.41 6.13
C CYS A 206 -12.86 -11.09 6.24
N ILE A 207 -12.16 -10.91 7.35
CA ILE A 207 -11.42 -9.68 7.68
C ILE A 207 -10.07 -10.02 8.33
N ALA A 208 -9.17 -9.05 8.38
CA ALA A 208 -7.90 -9.19 9.08
C ALA A 208 -8.11 -9.34 10.59
N THR A 209 -7.31 -10.20 11.25
CA THR A 209 -7.34 -10.43 12.70
C THR A 209 -7.29 -9.14 13.52
N ILE A 210 -6.44 -8.17 13.09
CA ILE A 210 -6.32 -6.86 13.75
C ILE A 210 -7.61 -6.04 13.63
N SER A 211 -8.31 -6.15 12.51
CA SER A 211 -9.58 -5.46 12.29
C SER A 211 -10.70 -6.07 13.13
N PHE A 212 -10.70 -7.41 13.30
CA PHE A 212 -11.61 -8.05 14.23
C PHE A 212 -11.38 -7.58 15.67
N ALA A 213 -10.12 -7.48 16.11
CA ALA A 213 -9.79 -6.99 17.45
C ALA A 213 -10.32 -5.55 17.69
N ALA A 214 -10.16 -4.66 16.69
CA ALA A 214 -10.69 -3.30 16.75
C ALA A 214 -12.24 -3.29 16.78
N LEU A 215 -12.88 -4.07 15.92
CA LEU A 215 -14.34 -4.22 15.85
C LEU A 215 -14.90 -4.74 17.16
N ASN A 216 -14.29 -5.78 17.74
CA ASN A 216 -14.73 -6.38 19.00
C ASN A 216 -14.53 -5.45 20.20
N LYS A 217 -13.51 -4.60 20.18
CA LYS A 217 -13.31 -3.55 21.20
C LYS A 217 -14.44 -2.52 21.18
N LYS A 218 -14.93 -2.15 19.99
CA LYS A 218 -16.06 -1.18 19.84
C LYS A 218 -17.42 -1.81 20.14
N ARG A 219 -17.57 -3.11 19.87
CA ARG A 219 -18.83 -3.85 20.03
C ARG A 219 -18.59 -5.22 20.68
N PRO A 220 -18.23 -5.24 21.95
CA PRO A 220 -17.88 -6.48 22.64
C PRO A 220 -19.07 -7.44 22.67
N GLY A 221 -18.80 -8.71 22.36
CA GLY A 221 -19.80 -9.79 22.42
C GLY A 221 -20.82 -9.81 21.27
N VAL A 222 -20.71 -8.90 20.28
CA VAL A 222 -21.62 -8.88 19.11
C VAL A 222 -21.16 -9.87 18.02
N TYR A 223 -19.86 -10.08 17.90
CA TYR A 223 -19.23 -10.90 16.87
C TYR A 223 -18.35 -11.98 17.50
N LYS A 224 -18.13 -13.08 16.77
CA LYS A 224 -17.17 -14.13 17.13
C LYS A 224 -16.40 -14.59 15.91
N VAL A 225 -15.14 -14.97 16.11
CA VAL A 225 -14.31 -15.69 15.13
C VAL A 225 -14.66 -17.18 15.21
N ILE A 226 -14.84 -17.83 14.07
CA ILE A 226 -15.13 -19.25 13.96
C ILE A 226 -13.99 -20.05 13.29
N GLY A 227 -12.94 -19.38 12.88
CA GLY A 227 -11.75 -19.95 12.27
C GLY A 227 -11.02 -18.92 11.42
N SER A 228 -9.85 -19.28 10.94
CA SER A 228 -9.05 -18.48 10.03
C SER A 228 -8.81 -19.24 8.74
N ILE A 229 -8.61 -18.53 7.63
CA ILE A 229 -8.33 -19.12 6.32
C ILE A 229 -7.08 -18.50 5.70
N GLY A 230 -6.41 -19.29 4.84
CA GLY A 230 -5.14 -18.90 4.23
C GLY A 230 -3.98 -18.87 5.23
N GLU A 231 -2.86 -18.36 4.77
CA GLU A 231 -1.64 -18.20 5.58
C GLU A 231 -1.54 -16.78 6.13
N SER A 232 -0.68 -16.59 7.12
CA SER A 232 -0.33 -15.26 7.61
C SER A 232 0.38 -14.47 6.51
N VAL A 233 -0.01 -13.21 6.34
CA VAL A 233 0.54 -12.33 5.31
C VAL A 233 1.13 -11.06 5.94
N TRP A 234 2.14 -10.54 5.27
CA TRP A 234 2.73 -9.26 5.59
C TRP A 234 1.95 -8.11 4.95
N LEU A 235 1.78 -7.03 5.68
CA LEU A 235 1.23 -5.77 5.18
C LEU A 235 2.37 -4.79 4.90
N CYS A 236 2.43 -4.30 3.66
CA CYS A 236 3.47 -3.39 3.19
C CYS A 236 2.84 -2.17 2.52
N TRP A 237 3.64 -1.14 2.30
CA TRP A 237 3.32 -0.03 1.41
C TRP A 237 3.88 -0.26 0.01
N LEU A 238 3.47 0.56 -0.96
CA LEU A 238 3.79 0.32 -2.36
C LEU A 238 4.42 1.55 -3.02
N THR A 239 5.41 1.30 -3.88
CA THR A 239 5.92 2.29 -4.84
C THR A 239 5.80 1.75 -6.26
N ARG A 240 5.97 2.60 -7.26
CA ARG A 240 6.16 2.14 -8.63
C ARG A 240 7.51 1.42 -8.75
N PRO A 241 7.65 0.45 -9.67
CA PRO A 241 8.91 -0.30 -9.85
C PRO A 241 10.12 0.57 -10.18
N GLN A 242 9.92 1.74 -10.80
CA GLN A 242 11.00 2.69 -11.13
C GLN A 242 11.36 3.65 -9.99
N ASP A 243 10.54 3.76 -8.94
CA ASP A 243 10.72 4.71 -7.84
C ASP A 243 11.30 4.01 -6.60
N LEU A 244 12.37 3.23 -6.83
CA LEU A 244 13.02 2.43 -5.78
C LEU A 244 13.74 3.33 -4.75
N ASP A 245 14.13 4.54 -5.14
CA ASP A 245 14.72 5.53 -4.24
C ASP A 245 13.75 5.93 -3.10
N VAL A 246 12.46 6.09 -3.41
CA VAL A 246 11.41 6.33 -2.41
C VAL A 246 11.19 5.08 -1.56
N ARG A 247 11.09 3.89 -2.17
CA ARG A 247 10.96 2.62 -1.44
C ARG A 247 12.11 2.42 -0.46
N ASP A 248 13.33 2.61 -0.92
CA ASP A 248 14.53 2.35 -0.11
C ASP A 248 14.67 3.36 1.03
N TYR A 249 14.25 4.61 0.80
CA TYR A 249 14.13 5.59 1.86
C TYR A 249 13.10 5.17 2.92
N ILE A 250 11.89 4.75 2.50
CA ILE A 250 10.85 4.26 3.42
C ILE A 250 11.37 3.05 4.21
N ASN A 251 12.04 2.11 3.54
CA ASN A 251 12.64 0.94 4.18
C ASN A 251 13.68 1.34 5.23
N SER A 252 14.55 2.31 4.93
CA SER A 252 15.53 2.82 5.88
C SER A 252 14.86 3.43 7.12
N MET A 253 13.73 4.09 6.95
CA MET A 253 12.94 4.63 8.05
C MET A 253 12.26 3.55 8.88
N ILE A 254 11.70 2.52 8.24
CA ILE A 254 11.12 1.37 8.94
C ILE A 254 12.19 0.68 9.80
N ILE A 255 13.39 0.45 9.25
CA ILE A 255 14.54 -0.11 9.99
C ILE A 255 14.91 0.80 11.17
N LYS A 256 15.10 2.10 10.93
CA LYS A 256 15.44 3.08 11.97
C LYS A 256 14.42 3.08 13.12
N LEU A 257 13.13 3.05 12.79
CA LEU A 257 12.05 3.04 13.78
C LEU A 257 11.95 1.70 14.50
N ARG A 258 12.22 0.59 13.83
CA ARG A 258 12.31 -0.75 14.43
C ARG A 258 13.46 -0.82 15.43
N ASP A 259 14.67 -0.44 15.00
CA ASP A 259 15.89 -0.57 15.78
C ASP A 259 15.89 0.39 16.99
N SER A 260 15.22 1.53 16.90
CA SER A 260 14.97 2.42 18.04
C SER A 260 13.84 1.95 18.97
N GLY A 261 13.09 0.92 18.59
CA GLY A 261 11.92 0.46 19.33
C GLY A 261 10.62 1.24 19.05
N LYS A 262 10.71 2.38 18.33
CA LYS A 262 9.55 3.24 18.06
C LYS A 262 8.46 2.56 17.26
N LEU A 263 8.84 1.72 16.29
CA LEU A 263 7.88 0.92 15.52
C LEU A 263 7.03 0.03 16.43
N TYR A 264 7.66 -0.60 17.42
CA TYR A 264 6.99 -1.50 18.36
C TYR A 264 6.12 -0.76 19.39
N GLU A 265 6.51 0.47 19.76
CA GLU A 265 5.62 1.33 20.55
C GLU A 265 4.33 1.66 19.80
N LEU A 266 4.44 1.99 18.50
CA LEU A 266 3.27 2.27 17.66
C LEU A 266 2.42 1.02 17.45
N GLN A 267 3.02 -0.16 17.21
CA GLN A 267 2.31 -1.42 17.15
C GLN A 267 1.53 -1.70 18.45
N LYS A 268 2.18 -1.54 19.59
CA LYS A 268 1.52 -1.74 20.89
C LYS A 268 0.35 -0.77 21.11
N LYS A 269 0.54 0.51 20.72
CA LYS A 269 -0.50 1.55 20.81
C LYS A 269 -1.75 1.19 20.02
N TRP A 270 -1.56 0.77 18.76
CA TRP A 270 -2.65 0.61 17.83
C TRP A 270 -3.14 -0.84 17.67
N LEU A 271 -2.20 -1.80 17.61
CA LEU A 271 -2.51 -3.20 17.36
C LEU A 271 -2.68 -3.99 18.67
N GLY A 272 -2.27 -3.43 19.82
CA GLY A 272 -2.28 -4.11 21.13
C GLY A 272 -1.21 -5.19 21.29
N THR A 273 -0.42 -5.45 20.26
CA THR A 273 0.61 -6.49 20.24
C THR A 273 1.86 -5.98 19.52
N VAL A 274 2.97 -6.70 19.70
CA VAL A 274 4.24 -6.41 19.02
C VAL A 274 4.57 -7.57 18.09
N GLN A 275 4.88 -7.24 16.84
CA GLN A 275 5.25 -8.18 15.80
C GLN A 275 6.67 -7.87 15.30
N LYS A 276 7.55 -8.86 15.31
CA LYS A 276 8.91 -8.69 14.76
C LYS A 276 8.83 -8.57 13.24
N ILE A 277 9.33 -7.47 12.73
CA ILE A 277 9.39 -7.19 11.29
C ILE A 277 10.72 -7.75 10.74
N PRO A 278 10.69 -8.55 9.65
CA PRO A 278 11.89 -9.10 9.05
C PRO A 278 12.71 -8.05 8.28
N ASP A 279 13.99 -8.32 8.08
CA ASP A 279 14.89 -7.49 7.26
C ASP A 279 14.68 -7.68 5.74
N GLY A 280 13.95 -8.72 5.36
CA GLY A 280 13.68 -9.10 3.98
C GLY A 280 13.10 -10.51 3.91
N GLY A 281 13.02 -11.08 2.69
CA GLY A 281 12.51 -12.45 2.49
C GLY A 281 11.00 -12.60 2.73
N HIS A 282 10.27 -11.50 2.86
CA HIS A 282 8.83 -11.46 3.14
C HIS A 282 7.99 -11.43 1.86
N LEU A 283 8.63 -11.26 0.71
CA LEU A 283 7.95 -11.19 -0.59
C LEU A 283 8.10 -12.50 -1.36
N PRO A 284 7.11 -12.88 -2.17
CA PRO A 284 7.23 -13.99 -3.10
C PRO A 284 8.38 -13.79 -4.09
N PRO A 285 8.96 -14.87 -4.65
CA PRO A 285 9.95 -14.78 -5.72
C PRO A 285 9.46 -13.94 -6.90
N GLY A 286 10.33 -13.07 -7.45
CA GLY A 286 10.02 -12.20 -8.57
C GLY A 286 9.39 -10.86 -8.19
N ALA A 287 9.26 -10.54 -6.91
CA ALA A 287 8.89 -9.20 -6.45
C ALA A 287 10.06 -8.20 -6.60
N PHE A 288 9.71 -6.93 -6.83
CA PHE A 288 10.68 -5.82 -6.91
C PHE A 288 11.15 -5.41 -5.52
#